data_c9c291d0a563ee073aa97c2dcd2f9c8b
#
_entry.id   c9c291d0a563ee073aa97c2dcd2f9c8b
#
_cell.length_a   1.000
_cell.length_b   1.000
_cell.length_c   1.000
_cell.angle_alpha   90.00
_cell.angle_beta   90.00
_cell.angle_gamma   90.00
#
_symmetry.space_group_name_H-M   'P 1'
#
loop_
_entity.id
_entity.type
_entity.pdbx_description
1 polymer ?
#
loop_
_entity_poly.entity_id
_entity_poly.type
_entity_poly.pdbx_seq_one_letter_code
_entity_poly.pdbx_strand_id
1 'polypeptide(L)'
;VERAALNIPRSVTNTIESLNRENSRLAKIKAEILSELNRLTYHERAVVLGFYIDGLQWEQISERLNYSPRQCRNIRNDALNRLARLFSQNKAVSRFNFPQK
;
A
#
# COMPACT_ATOMS: atom_id res chain seq x y z
N VAL A 1 -26.99 -1.53 30.42
CA VAL A 1 -26.12 -1.46 29.25
C VAL A 1 -25.15 -2.60 29.25
N GLU A 2 -24.46 -2.82 30.36
CA GLU A 2 -23.49 -3.91 30.49
C GLU A 2 -24.15 -5.28 30.37
N ARG A 3 -25.37 -5.41 30.88
CA ARG A 3 -26.12 -6.66 30.80
C ARG A 3 -26.46 -7.04 29.35
N ALA A 4 -26.77 -6.02 28.52
CA ALA A 4 -27.03 -6.27 27.12
C ALA A 4 -25.81 -6.85 26.41
N ALA A 5 -24.60 -6.35 26.77
CA ALA A 5 -23.37 -6.87 26.21
C ALA A 5 -23.11 -8.32 26.58
N LEU A 6 -23.51 -8.74 27.80
CA LEU A 6 -23.35 -10.11 28.27
C LEU A 6 -24.23 -11.10 27.53
N ASN A 7 -25.28 -10.63 26.86
CA ASN A 7 -26.21 -11.47 26.14
C ASN A 7 -25.87 -11.62 24.64
N ILE A 8 -24.77 -11.02 24.20
CA ILE A 8 -24.33 -11.12 22.82
C ILE A 8 -23.84 -12.56 22.55
N PRO A 9 -24.34 -13.23 21.50
CA PRO A 9 -23.86 -14.57 21.17
C PRO A 9 -22.35 -14.58 20.90
N ARG A 10 -21.69 -15.66 21.27
CA ARG A 10 -20.26 -15.84 21.07
C ARG A 10 -19.89 -15.75 19.60
N SER A 11 -20.75 -16.20 18.69
CA SER A 11 -20.50 -16.12 17.25
C SER A 11 -20.29 -14.66 16.79
N VAL A 12 -21.06 -13.71 17.35
CA VAL A 12 -20.92 -12.29 17.03
C VAL A 12 -19.59 -11.77 17.55
N THR A 13 -19.23 -12.11 18.81
CA THR A 13 -17.96 -11.71 19.41
C THR A 13 -16.79 -12.27 18.61
N ASN A 14 -16.85 -13.53 18.20
CA ASN A 14 -15.78 -14.14 17.40
C ASN A 14 -15.63 -13.46 16.05
N THR A 15 -16.74 -13.08 15.42
CA THR A 15 -16.71 -12.35 14.15
C THR A 15 -16.03 -10.99 14.30
N ILE A 16 -16.37 -10.25 15.36
CA ILE A 16 -15.76 -8.95 15.64
C ILE A 16 -14.26 -9.09 15.88
N GLU A 17 -13.86 -10.09 16.67
CA GLU A 17 -12.44 -10.35 16.92
C GLU A 17 -11.69 -10.70 15.65
N SER A 18 -12.28 -11.48 14.75
CA SER A 18 -11.69 -11.82 13.45
C SER A 18 -11.50 -10.58 12.58
N LEU A 19 -12.50 -9.69 12.55
CA LEU A 19 -12.40 -8.43 11.80
C LEU A 19 -11.30 -7.55 12.36
N ASN A 20 -11.19 -7.46 13.69
CA ASN A 20 -10.15 -6.66 14.33
C ASN A 20 -8.76 -7.20 14.00
N ARG A 21 -8.58 -8.53 14.03
CA ARG A 21 -7.30 -9.14 13.66
C ARG A 21 -6.94 -8.87 12.20
N GLU A 22 -7.91 -8.99 11.30
CA GLU A 22 -7.69 -8.73 9.87
C GLU A 22 -7.35 -7.27 9.61
N ASN A 23 -8.04 -6.34 10.27
CA ASN A 23 -7.73 -4.91 10.16
C ASN A 23 -6.33 -4.59 10.66
N SER A 24 -5.92 -5.19 11.77
CA SER A 24 -4.57 -5.01 12.31
C SER A 24 -3.51 -5.56 11.36
N ARG A 25 -3.77 -6.72 10.75
CA ARG A 25 -2.89 -7.33 9.78
C ARG A 25 -2.73 -6.45 8.54
N LEU A 26 -3.84 -5.92 8.01
CA LEU A 26 -3.83 -5.03 6.85
C LEU A 26 -3.09 -3.73 7.15
N ALA A 27 -3.29 -3.17 8.34
CA ALA A 27 -2.58 -1.95 8.76
C ALA A 27 -1.07 -2.19 8.82
N LYS A 28 -0.65 -3.34 9.32
CA LYS A 28 0.77 -3.69 9.37
C LYS A 28 1.37 -3.84 7.97
N ILE A 29 0.67 -4.53 7.08
CA ILE A 29 1.14 -4.68 5.69
C ILE A 29 1.22 -3.33 4.99
N LYS A 30 0.22 -2.47 5.20
CA LYS A 30 0.24 -1.11 4.65
C LYS A 30 1.45 -0.32 5.14
N ALA A 31 1.76 -0.40 6.43
CA ALA A 31 2.92 0.27 7.00
C ALA A 31 4.22 -0.25 6.39
N GLU A 32 4.34 -1.57 6.18
CA GLU A 32 5.51 -2.16 5.55
C GLU A 32 5.67 -1.71 4.09
N ILE A 33 4.58 -1.64 3.34
CA ILE A 33 4.61 -1.15 1.96
C ILE A 33 5.07 0.31 1.92
N LEU A 34 4.51 1.16 2.79
CA LEU A 34 4.91 2.57 2.87
C LEU A 34 6.39 2.71 3.27
N SER A 35 6.87 1.85 4.15
CA SER A 35 8.28 1.84 4.54
C SER A 35 9.18 1.55 3.32
N GLU A 36 8.80 0.60 2.49
CA GLU A 36 9.55 0.29 1.28
C GLU A 36 9.49 1.43 0.27
N LEU A 37 8.34 2.10 0.12
CA LEU A 37 8.21 3.27 -0.75
C LEU A 37 9.14 4.40 -0.31
N ASN A 38 9.38 4.56 0.98
CA ASN A 38 10.29 5.58 1.50
C ASN A 38 11.75 5.29 1.17
N ARG A 39 12.08 4.10 0.72
CA ARG A 39 13.43 3.75 0.27
C ARG A 39 13.70 4.13 -1.19
N LEU A 40 12.68 4.54 -1.91
CA LEU A 40 12.82 5.05 -3.27
C LEU A 40 13.42 6.45 -3.25
N THR A 41 14.04 6.86 -4.36
CA THR A 41 14.46 8.25 -4.51
C THR A 41 13.24 9.17 -4.52
N TYR A 42 13.49 10.48 -4.32
CA TYR A 42 12.39 11.47 -4.33
C TYR A 42 11.56 11.40 -5.61
N HIS A 43 12.22 11.36 -6.77
CA HIS A 43 11.52 11.37 -8.05
C HIS A 43 10.77 10.06 -8.28
N GLU A 44 11.36 8.93 -7.94
CA GLU A 44 10.71 7.62 -8.04
C GLU A 44 9.45 7.57 -7.19
N ARG A 45 9.56 8.00 -5.93
CA ARG A 45 8.41 8.01 -5.02
C ARG A 45 7.33 8.97 -5.50
N ALA A 46 7.71 10.16 -5.95
CA ALA A 46 6.76 11.16 -6.46
C ALA A 46 5.97 10.63 -7.65
N VAL A 47 6.63 9.93 -8.58
CA VAL A 47 5.98 9.35 -9.75
C VAL A 47 5.02 8.23 -9.33
N VAL A 48 5.47 7.33 -8.47
CA VAL A 48 4.65 6.19 -8.04
C VAL A 48 3.43 6.66 -7.26
N LEU A 49 3.62 7.55 -6.28
CA LEU A 49 2.51 8.08 -5.50
C LEU A 49 1.56 8.91 -6.35
N GLY A 50 2.10 9.73 -7.24
CA GLY A 50 1.29 10.56 -8.11
C GLY A 50 0.40 9.73 -9.03
N PHE A 51 0.96 8.73 -9.68
CA PHE A 51 0.22 7.93 -10.66
C PHE A 51 -0.73 6.93 -10.00
N TYR A 52 -0.25 6.16 -9.01
CA TYR A 52 -1.02 5.04 -8.46
C TYR A 52 -1.91 5.42 -7.28
N ILE A 53 -1.51 6.41 -6.50
CA ILE A 53 -2.27 6.81 -5.30
C ILE A 53 -3.13 8.03 -5.57
N ASP A 54 -2.54 9.09 -6.14
CA ASP A 54 -3.25 10.35 -6.38
C ASP A 54 -4.05 10.34 -7.69
N GLY A 55 -3.83 9.34 -8.54
CA GLY A 55 -4.57 9.21 -9.81
C GLY A 55 -4.23 10.29 -10.83
N LEU A 56 -3.03 10.85 -10.77
CA LEU A 56 -2.62 11.91 -11.68
C LEU A 56 -2.29 11.36 -13.07
N GLN A 57 -2.54 12.16 -14.08
CA GLN A 57 -2.14 11.85 -15.45
C GLN A 57 -0.66 12.20 -15.65
N TRP A 58 -0.04 11.62 -16.67
CA TRP A 58 1.39 11.84 -16.93
C TRP A 58 1.74 13.30 -17.15
N GLU A 59 0.85 14.06 -17.77
CA GLU A 59 1.04 15.49 -18.00
C GLU A 59 1.10 16.27 -16.70
N GLN A 60 0.28 15.89 -15.72
CA GLN A 60 0.27 16.53 -14.40
C GLN A 60 1.53 16.20 -13.60
N ILE A 61 1.99 14.94 -13.67
CA ILE A 61 3.22 14.52 -13.01
C ILE A 61 4.42 15.21 -13.66
N SER A 62 4.41 15.30 -14.99
CA SER A 62 5.42 15.97 -15.78
C SER A 62 5.60 17.44 -15.33
N GLU A 63 4.49 18.15 -15.17
CA GLU A 63 4.52 19.54 -14.72
C GLU A 63 5.12 19.67 -13.32
N ARG A 64 4.74 18.78 -12.41
CA ARG A 64 5.21 18.84 -11.02
C ARG A 64 6.71 18.58 -10.89
N LEU A 65 7.24 17.69 -11.73
CA LEU A 65 8.64 17.26 -11.61
C LEU A 65 9.56 17.92 -12.61
N ASN A 66 9.04 18.70 -13.56
CA ASN A 66 9.82 19.28 -14.64
C ASN A 66 10.54 18.24 -15.49
N TYR A 67 9.92 17.08 -15.68
CA TYR A 67 10.37 16.04 -16.60
C TYR A 67 9.32 15.85 -17.68
N SER A 68 9.74 15.36 -18.83
CA SER A 68 8.78 14.99 -19.88
C SER A 68 7.92 13.80 -19.42
N PRO A 69 6.71 13.62 -19.98
CA PRO A 69 5.91 12.44 -19.66
C PRO A 69 6.65 11.14 -19.93
N ARG A 70 7.47 11.09 -20.98
CA ARG A 70 8.28 9.91 -21.29
C ARG A 70 9.30 9.62 -20.19
N GLN A 71 9.98 10.66 -19.70
CA GLN A 71 10.91 10.51 -18.58
C GLN A 71 10.20 10.04 -17.31
N CYS A 72 9.00 10.57 -17.05
CA CYS A 72 8.20 10.14 -15.90
C CYS A 72 7.85 8.65 -16.00
N ARG A 73 7.48 8.17 -17.19
CA ARG A 73 7.21 6.75 -17.39
C ARG A 73 8.45 5.89 -17.21
N ASN A 74 9.60 6.37 -17.66
CA ASN A 74 10.87 5.66 -17.43
C ASN A 74 11.22 5.59 -15.95
N ILE A 75 11.03 6.68 -15.22
CA ILE A 75 11.23 6.73 -13.77
C ILE A 75 10.28 5.73 -13.07
N ARG A 76 9.02 5.66 -13.51
CA ARG A 76 8.09 4.68 -12.99
C ARG A 76 8.62 3.25 -13.18
N ASN A 77 9.10 2.93 -14.37
CA ASN A 77 9.58 1.58 -14.66
C ASN A 77 10.76 1.22 -13.75
N ASP A 78 11.69 2.15 -13.56
CA ASP A 78 12.81 1.94 -12.66
C ASP A 78 12.35 1.77 -11.20
N ALA A 79 11.38 2.59 -10.79
CA ALA A 79 10.81 2.50 -9.44
C ALA A 79 10.11 1.17 -9.20
N LEU A 80 9.31 0.71 -10.17
CA LEU A 80 8.62 -0.58 -10.05
C LEU A 80 9.59 -1.75 -9.99
N ASN A 81 10.66 -1.71 -10.77
CA ASN A 81 11.70 -2.74 -10.71
C ASN A 81 12.38 -2.76 -9.36
N ARG A 82 12.67 -1.59 -8.80
CA ARG A 82 13.26 -1.49 -7.46
C ARG A 82 12.30 -1.99 -6.39
N LEU A 83 11.02 -1.61 -6.46
CA LEU A 83 10.01 -2.08 -5.52
C LEU A 83 9.82 -3.59 -5.59
N ALA A 84 9.87 -4.17 -6.78
CA ALA A 84 9.77 -5.62 -6.92
C ALA A 84 10.85 -6.34 -6.11
N ARG A 85 12.08 -5.82 -6.16
CA ARG A 85 13.18 -6.37 -5.37
C ARG A 85 12.98 -6.15 -3.87
N LEU A 86 12.58 -4.92 -3.49
CA LEU A 86 12.35 -4.59 -2.08
C LEU A 86 11.24 -5.43 -1.47
N PHE A 87 10.13 -5.59 -2.21
CA PHE A 87 9.00 -6.38 -1.74
C PHE A 87 9.36 -7.87 -1.60
N SER A 88 10.15 -8.41 -2.53
CA SER A 88 10.56 -9.81 -2.44
C SER A 88 11.48 -10.07 -1.24
N GLN A 89 12.21 -9.06 -0.81
CA GLN A 89 13.08 -9.14 0.38
C GLN A 89 12.33 -8.86 1.68
N ASN A 90 11.16 -8.24 1.61
CA ASN A 90 10.35 -7.95 2.79
C ASN A 90 9.40 -9.11 3.04
N LYS A 91 9.67 -9.88 4.10
CA LYS A 91 8.92 -11.10 4.38
C LYS A 91 7.43 -10.83 4.63
N ALA A 92 7.11 -9.73 5.28
CA ALA A 92 5.72 -9.38 5.56
C ALA A 92 4.94 -9.13 4.26
N VAL A 93 5.55 -8.38 3.32
CA VAL A 93 4.91 -8.06 2.04
C VAL A 93 4.88 -9.29 1.12
N SER A 94 6.00 -10.01 1.00
CA SER A 94 6.09 -11.15 0.08
C SER A 94 5.19 -12.32 0.48
N ARG A 95 4.91 -12.47 1.76
CA ARG A 95 4.03 -13.53 2.28
C ARG A 95 2.56 -13.14 2.30
N PHE A 96 2.26 -11.87 2.10
CA PHE A 96 0.87 -11.41 2.09
C PHE A 96 0.21 -11.83 0.78
N ASN A 97 -0.97 -12.44 0.91
CA ASN A 97 -1.74 -12.91 -0.23
C ASN A 97 -2.67 -11.81 -0.70
N PHE A 98 -2.22 -11.00 -1.67
CA PHE A 98 -3.03 -9.93 -2.23
C PHE A 98 -4.16 -10.48 -3.09
N PRO A 99 -5.34 -9.83 -3.08
CA PRO A 99 -6.44 -10.24 -3.95
C PRO A 99 -6.04 -10.16 -5.41
N GLN A 100 -6.37 -11.18 -6.19
CA GLN A 100 -6.16 -11.20 -7.63
C GLN A 100 -7.39 -10.60 -8.31
N LYS A 101 -7.16 -9.80 -9.33
CA LYS A 101 -8.27 -9.25 -10.12
C LYS A 101 -8.72 -10.23 -11.19
#